data_cec98c8c6a765e03c0b5c3981190c56f
#
_entry.id   cec98c8c6a765e03c0b5c3981190c56f
#
_cell.length_a   1.000
_cell.length_b   1.000
_cell.length_c   1.000
_cell.angle_alpha   90.00
_cell.angle_beta   90.00
_cell.angle_gamma   90.00
#
_symmetry.space_group_name_H-M   'P 1'
#
loop_
_entity.id
_entity.type
_entity.pdbx_description
1 polymer ?
#
loop_
_entity_poly.entity_id
_entity_poly.type
_entity_poly.pdbx_seq_one_letter_code
_entity_poly.pdbx_strand_id
1 'polypeptide(L)'
;MSRANLRNRRRQRPSLFLLLLLIFLWSTSCGWVMAKISTATTISQIDSELISNVDVVPQRYRLGLSLYLENCASCHVAVPPQVLPTESWQIILRDSQHYGVQLPTLIDPPRQLIWNYLQVSSRRKSQQDERIPYRIASSRYFKALHPKVELPQQLNIKGCISCHPKVKNFDFRTLNSEWPD
;
A
#
# COMPACT_ATOMS: atom_id res chain seq x y z
N MET A 1 -14.79 -85.24 2.10
CA MET A 1 -14.30 -84.71 0.79
C MET A 1 -15.02 -83.41 0.49
N SER A 2 -14.38 -82.27 0.81
CA SER A 2 -14.98 -80.95 0.63
C SER A 2 -14.21 -80.21 -0.47
N ARG A 3 -14.91 -79.90 -1.57
CA ARG A 3 -14.33 -79.16 -2.71
C ARG A 3 -14.40 -77.65 -2.44
N ALA A 4 -13.25 -77.01 -2.26
CA ALA A 4 -13.11 -75.55 -2.18
C ALA A 4 -13.37 -74.92 -3.54
N ASN A 5 -14.35 -74.06 -3.58
CA ASN A 5 -14.77 -73.32 -4.77
C ASN A 5 -13.92 -72.03 -4.87
N LEU A 6 -12.89 -72.01 -5.71
CA LEU A 6 -12.05 -70.86 -5.98
C LEU A 6 -12.81 -69.89 -6.90
N ARG A 7 -13.40 -68.84 -6.27
CA ARG A 7 -14.02 -67.73 -6.96
C ARG A 7 -12.94 -66.89 -7.66
N ASN A 8 -12.82 -67.03 -8.96
CA ASN A 8 -11.94 -66.30 -9.85
C ASN A 8 -12.42 -64.82 -9.90
N ARG A 9 -11.87 -63.95 -9.07
CA ARG A 9 -12.11 -62.50 -9.14
C ARG A 9 -11.38 -61.96 -10.40
N ARG A 10 -12.08 -61.88 -11.52
CA ARG A 10 -11.66 -61.08 -12.66
C ARG A 10 -11.45 -59.66 -12.21
N ARG A 11 -10.19 -59.23 -12.07
CA ARG A 11 -9.83 -57.82 -11.93
C ARG A 11 -10.27 -57.11 -13.23
N GLN A 12 -11.39 -56.40 -13.17
CA GLN A 12 -11.80 -55.51 -14.24
C GLN A 12 -10.73 -54.39 -14.31
N ARG A 13 -9.89 -54.45 -15.32
CA ARG A 13 -8.96 -53.38 -15.66
C ARG A 13 -9.83 -52.20 -16.10
N PRO A 14 -9.75 -51.02 -15.46
CA PRO A 14 -10.50 -49.88 -15.94
C PRO A 14 -10.11 -49.62 -17.37
N SER A 15 -11.10 -49.48 -18.25
CA SER A 15 -10.87 -49.21 -19.65
C SER A 15 -10.00 -47.95 -19.77
N LEU A 16 -8.90 -48.05 -20.52
CA LEU A 16 -7.98 -46.92 -20.76
C LEU A 16 -8.75 -45.70 -21.28
N PHE A 17 -9.83 -45.95 -22.00
CA PHE A 17 -10.77 -44.93 -22.47
C PHE A 17 -11.48 -44.19 -21.31
N LEU A 18 -11.90 -44.89 -20.29
CA LEU A 18 -12.57 -44.30 -19.11
C LEU A 18 -11.61 -43.44 -18.28
N LEU A 19 -10.37 -43.86 -18.20
CA LEU A 19 -9.30 -43.12 -17.51
C LEU A 19 -8.94 -41.83 -18.25
N LEU A 20 -8.82 -41.87 -19.57
CA LEU A 20 -8.60 -40.69 -20.41
C LEU A 20 -9.78 -39.73 -20.37
N LEU A 21 -11.01 -40.20 -20.31
CA LEU A 21 -12.22 -39.40 -20.25
C LEU A 21 -12.33 -38.69 -18.90
N LEU A 22 -11.95 -39.36 -17.81
CA LEU A 22 -11.87 -38.73 -16.48
C LEU A 22 -10.79 -37.64 -16.38
N ILE A 23 -9.61 -37.87 -16.98
CA ILE A 23 -8.54 -36.88 -17.06
C ILE A 23 -8.99 -35.64 -17.85
N PHE A 24 -9.68 -35.89 -19.00
CA PHE A 24 -10.18 -34.81 -19.83
C PHE A 24 -11.25 -33.95 -19.10
N LEU A 25 -12.19 -34.58 -18.41
CA LEU A 25 -13.21 -33.91 -17.62
C LEU A 25 -12.59 -33.13 -16.45
N TRP A 26 -11.56 -33.64 -15.81
CA TRP A 26 -10.87 -32.96 -14.73
C TRP A 26 -10.06 -31.76 -15.24
N SER A 27 -9.40 -31.91 -16.37
CA SER A 27 -8.65 -30.84 -17.04
C SER A 27 -9.55 -29.67 -17.46
N THR A 28 -10.73 -29.96 -18.01
CA THR A 28 -11.69 -28.91 -18.41
C THR A 28 -12.33 -28.22 -17.21
N SER A 29 -12.63 -28.93 -16.12
CA SER A 29 -13.18 -28.33 -14.90
C SER A 29 -12.17 -27.45 -14.18
N CYS A 30 -10.88 -27.84 -14.09
CA CYS A 30 -9.81 -27.01 -13.54
C CYS A 30 -9.54 -25.77 -14.42
N GLY A 31 -9.60 -25.88 -15.73
CA GLY A 31 -9.44 -24.75 -16.65
C GLY A 31 -10.54 -23.70 -16.48
N TRP A 32 -11.77 -24.10 -16.23
CA TRP A 32 -12.90 -23.18 -16.02
C TRP A 32 -12.82 -22.44 -14.67
N VAL A 33 -12.32 -23.08 -13.62
CA VAL A 33 -12.11 -22.45 -12.31
C VAL A 33 -10.98 -21.41 -12.39
N MET A 34 -9.88 -21.74 -13.08
CA MET A 34 -8.77 -20.79 -13.25
C MET A 34 -9.14 -19.60 -14.16
N ALA A 35 -10.00 -19.78 -15.16
CA ALA A 35 -10.47 -18.67 -16.01
C ALA A 35 -11.34 -17.66 -15.25
N LYS A 36 -12.01 -18.06 -14.17
CA LYS A 36 -12.80 -17.14 -13.31
C LYS A 36 -11.95 -16.37 -12.28
N ILE A 37 -10.72 -16.79 -12.02
CA ILE A 37 -9.79 -16.09 -11.12
C ILE A 37 -9.06 -14.94 -11.84
N SER A 38 -9.12 -14.87 -13.16
CA SER A 38 -8.58 -13.75 -13.95
C SER A 38 -9.44 -12.48 -13.89
N THR A 39 -10.08 -12.17 -12.76
CA THR A 39 -10.59 -10.83 -12.45
C THR A 39 -9.48 -9.93 -11.90
N ALA A 40 -8.25 -10.10 -12.39
CA ALA A 40 -7.13 -9.19 -12.15
C ALA A 40 -7.32 -7.82 -12.83
N THR A 41 -8.39 -7.64 -13.60
CA THR A 41 -8.67 -6.37 -14.31
C THR A 41 -9.23 -5.28 -13.40
N THR A 42 -9.73 -5.63 -12.22
CA THR A 42 -10.29 -4.63 -11.30
C THR A 42 -9.22 -3.91 -10.47
N ILE A 43 -8.04 -4.48 -10.32
CA ILE A 43 -6.92 -3.86 -9.58
C ILE A 43 -6.31 -2.69 -10.37
N SER A 44 -6.29 -2.77 -11.70
CA SER A 44 -5.74 -1.72 -12.56
C SER A 44 -6.56 -0.41 -12.58
N GLN A 45 -7.86 -0.45 -12.29
CA GLN A 45 -8.71 0.75 -12.30
C GLN A 45 -8.74 1.47 -10.95
N ILE A 46 -8.56 0.73 -9.84
CA ILE A 46 -8.39 1.34 -8.51
C ILE A 46 -7.06 2.12 -8.46
N ASP A 47 -6.08 1.69 -9.23
CA ASP A 47 -4.74 2.30 -9.29
C ASP A 47 -4.70 3.71 -9.91
N SER A 48 -5.65 4.07 -10.78
CA SER A 48 -5.64 5.40 -11.42
C SER A 48 -6.25 6.50 -10.54
N GLU A 49 -7.17 6.18 -9.65
CA GLU A 49 -7.81 7.15 -8.75
C GLU A 49 -7.01 7.41 -7.47
N LEU A 50 -6.16 6.47 -7.07
CA LEU A 50 -5.33 6.56 -5.87
C LEU A 50 -4.05 7.41 -6.03
N ILE A 51 -3.84 8.01 -7.23
CA ILE A 51 -2.58 8.72 -7.54
C ILE A 51 -2.79 10.23 -7.63
N SER A 52 -3.53 10.84 -6.71
CA SER A 52 -3.51 12.29 -6.56
C SER A 52 -2.56 12.77 -5.44
N ASN A 53 -1.49 12.04 -5.25
CA ASN A 53 -0.38 12.46 -4.42
C ASN A 53 0.41 13.59 -5.10
N VAL A 54 1.29 14.25 -4.36
CA VAL A 54 2.16 15.33 -4.87
C VAL A 54 2.97 14.85 -6.09
N ASP A 55 3.47 13.62 -6.04
CA ASP A 55 4.22 12.99 -7.13
C ASP A 55 3.63 11.62 -7.51
N VAL A 56 3.82 11.22 -8.79
CA VAL A 56 3.43 9.90 -9.28
C VAL A 56 4.31 8.83 -8.66
N VAL A 57 3.70 7.84 -8.02
CA VAL A 57 4.41 6.72 -7.38
C VAL A 57 4.65 5.60 -8.39
N PRO A 58 5.91 5.24 -8.71
CA PRO A 58 6.23 4.13 -9.59
C PRO A 58 5.64 2.81 -9.08
N GLN A 59 5.19 1.95 -10.00
CA GLN A 59 4.46 0.71 -9.66
C GLN A 59 5.17 -0.17 -8.64
N ARG A 60 6.49 -0.29 -8.71
CA ARG A 60 7.31 -1.08 -7.77
C ARG A 60 7.23 -0.61 -6.31
N TYR A 61 6.78 0.61 -6.05
CA TYR A 61 6.65 1.19 -4.70
C TYR A 61 5.19 1.28 -4.21
N ARG A 62 4.21 0.90 -5.03
CA ARG A 62 2.78 1.00 -4.68
C ARG A 62 2.39 0.16 -3.48
N LEU A 63 2.97 -1.03 -3.33
CA LEU A 63 2.77 -1.84 -2.13
C LEU A 63 3.28 -1.12 -0.87
N GLY A 64 4.43 -0.45 -0.96
CA GLY A 64 4.94 0.39 0.12
C GLY A 64 4.03 1.57 0.46
N LEU A 65 3.44 2.23 -0.56
CA LEU A 65 2.42 3.26 -0.38
C LEU A 65 1.17 2.69 0.31
N SER A 66 0.65 1.55 -0.14
CA SER A 66 -0.53 0.92 0.47
C SER A 66 -0.30 0.62 1.95
N LEU A 67 0.82 0.01 2.29
CA LEU A 67 1.22 -0.27 3.66
C LEU A 67 1.44 1.01 4.48
N TYR A 68 1.99 2.06 3.88
CA TYR A 68 2.11 3.37 4.51
C TYR A 68 0.74 3.95 4.88
N LEU A 69 -0.21 3.94 3.95
CA LEU A 69 -1.57 4.42 4.21
C LEU A 69 -2.27 3.58 5.28
N GLU A 70 -2.18 2.26 5.22
CA GLU A 70 -2.76 1.35 6.20
C GLU A 70 -2.25 1.62 7.63
N ASN A 71 -0.95 1.81 7.79
CA ASN A 71 -0.35 1.97 9.12
C ASN A 71 -0.35 3.42 9.64
N CYS A 72 -0.25 4.41 8.76
CA CYS A 72 -0.07 5.81 9.15
C CYS A 72 -1.35 6.66 9.03
N ALA A 73 -2.36 6.23 8.25
CA ALA A 73 -3.63 6.94 8.12
C ALA A 73 -4.71 6.50 9.12
N SER A 74 -4.42 5.55 9.99
CA SER A 74 -5.40 5.00 10.94
C SER A 74 -5.80 5.98 12.06
N CYS A 75 -4.90 6.89 12.44
CA CYS A 75 -5.14 7.86 13.54
C CYS A 75 -5.33 9.29 13.04
N HIS A 76 -4.70 9.65 11.94
CA HIS A 76 -4.78 10.97 11.32
C HIS A 76 -4.59 10.81 9.80
N VAL A 77 -4.76 11.89 9.05
CA VAL A 77 -4.47 11.88 7.61
C VAL A 77 -3.00 11.52 7.37
N ALA A 78 -2.73 10.57 6.49
CA ALA A 78 -1.37 10.29 6.05
C ALA A 78 -0.83 11.53 5.33
N VAL A 79 0.37 11.97 5.68
CA VAL A 79 0.97 13.14 5.05
C VAL A 79 1.84 12.74 3.86
N PRO A 80 1.91 13.54 2.79
CA PRO A 80 2.77 13.25 1.67
C PRO A 80 4.25 13.18 2.11
N PRO A 81 5.03 12.20 1.63
CA PRO A 81 6.44 12.09 1.99
C PRO A 81 7.27 13.35 1.71
N GLN A 82 6.83 14.15 0.73
CA GLN A 82 7.50 15.37 0.30
C GLN A 82 7.54 16.48 1.34
N VAL A 83 6.69 16.43 2.37
CA VAL A 83 6.61 17.48 3.42
C VAL A 83 7.73 17.40 4.46
N LEU A 84 8.44 16.28 4.53
CA LEU A 84 9.57 16.05 5.43
C LEU A 84 10.77 15.49 4.65
N PRO A 85 12.00 15.73 5.09
CA PRO A 85 13.16 15.10 4.49
C PRO A 85 13.22 13.60 4.81
N THR A 86 13.94 12.86 3.98
CA THR A 86 14.13 11.40 4.10
C THR A 86 14.61 11.00 5.49
N GLU A 87 15.50 11.78 6.09
CA GLU A 87 16.06 11.54 7.42
C GLU A 87 15.00 11.63 8.52
N SER A 88 14.02 12.54 8.39
CA SER A 88 12.88 12.60 9.32
C SER A 88 12.03 11.33 9.26
N TRP A 89 11.75 10.85 8.06
CA TRP A 89 11.01 9.60 7.87
C TRP A 89 11.73 8.39 8.44
N GLN A 90 13.06 8.37 8.32
CA GLN A 90 13.87 7.31 8.90
C GLN A 90 13.76 7.29 10.43
N ILE A 91 13.75 8.47 11.07
CA ILE A 91 13.57 8.60 12.52
C ILE A 91 12.16 8.13 12.90
N ILE A 92 11.12 8.64 12.23
CA ILE A 92 9.72 8.31 12.51
C ILE A 92 9.44 6.81 12.41
N LEU A 93 10.02 6.12 11.41
CA LEU A 93 9.82 4.68 11.24
C LEU A 93 10.53 3.82 12.31
N ARG A 94 11.57 4.37 12.96
CA ARG A 94 12.33 3.66 13.99
C ARG A 94 11.85 3.97 15.39
N ASP A 95 11.25 5.12 15.57
CA ASP A 95 10.79 5.60 16.87
C ASP A 95 9.34 5.18 17.11
N SER A 96 9.14 4.29 18.08
CA SER A 96 7.80 3.89 18.50
C SER A 96 7.09 4.98 19.34
N GLN A 97 7.83 6.00 19.82
CA GLN A 97 7.28 7.17 20.51
C GLN A 97 6.89 8.25 19.51
N HIS A 98 5.66 8.19 19.02
CA HIS A 98 5.16 9.10 17.99
C HIS A 98 4.39 10.27 18.60
N TYR A 99 5.08 11.39 18.82
CA TYR A 99 4.50 12.63 19.38
C TYR A 99 3.72 12.45 20.70
N GLY A 100 4.21 11.55 21.55
CA GLY A 100 3.58 11.25 22.84
C GLY A 100 2.62 10.04 22.79
N VAL A 101 2.46 9.40 21.66
CA VAL A 101 1.68 8.16 21.50
C VAL A 101 2.63 6.99 21.23
N GLN A 102 2.46 5.89 21.97
CA GLN A 102 3.21 4.65 21.73
C GLN A 102 2.57 3.89 20.56
N LEU A 103 3.33 3.73 19.47
CA LEU A 103 2.90 2.97 18.31
C LEU A 103 3.33 1.49 18.41
N PRO A 104 2.58 0.57 17.78
CA PRO A 104 3.05 -0.78 17.52
C PRO A 104 4.35 -0.75 16.70
N THR A 105 5.31 -1.59 17.06
CA THR A 105 6.56 -1.68 16.30
C THR A 105 6.31 -2.31 14.94
N LEU A 106 6.64 -1.59 13.88
CA LEU A 106 6.64 -2.13 12.52
C LEU A 106 7.80 -3.11 12.35
N ILE A 107 7.47 -4.34 11.98
CA ILE A 107 8.45 -5.40 11.70
C ILE A 107 8.65 -5.58 10.20
N ASP A 108 9.74 -6.22 9.79
CA ASP A 108 9.97 -6.58 8.39
C ASP A 108 9.08 -7.78 7.98
N PRO A 109 8.65 -7.86 6.71
CA PRO A 109 9.01 -7.02 5.57
C PRO A 109 8.22 -5.70 5.42
N PRO A 110 7.02 -5.48 6.05
CA PRO A 110 6.25 -4.25 5.89
C PRO A 110 7.05 -2.97 6.13
N ARG A 111 7.82 -2.91 7.20
CA ARG A 111 8.65 -1.74 7.50
C ARG A 111 9.61 -1.38 6.36
N GLN A 112 10.26 -2.39 5.77
CA GLN A 112 11.20 -2.18 4.66
C GLN A 112 10.48 -1.69 3.39
N LEU A 113 9.29 -2.19 3.11
CA LEU A 113 8.49 -1.76 1.95
C LEU A 113 8.02 -0.31 2.11
N ILE A 114 7.54 0.07 3.30
CA ILE A 114 7.19 1.45 3.64
C ILE A 114 8.43 2.35 3.51
N TRP A 115 9.58 1.93 4.04
CA TRP A 115 10.81 2.69 3.94
C TRP A 115 11.21 2.95 2.48
N ASN A 116 11.17 1.92 1.63
CA ASN A 116 11.51 2.06 0.21
C ASN A 116 10.60 3.07 -0.50
N TYR A 117 9.30 3.09 -0.17
CA TYR A 117 8.36 4.09 -0.68
C TYR A 117 8.70 5.50 -0.16
N LEU A 118 8.88 5.66 1.14
CA LEU A 118 9.18 6.96 1.75
C LEU A 118 10.50 7.54 1.24
N GLN A 119 11.54 6.70 1.11
CA GLN A 119 12.85 7.11 0.63
C GLN A 119 12.83 7.65 -0.81
N VAL A 120 12.06 7.03 -1.70
CA VAL A 120 11.97 7.45 -3.11
C VAL A 120 11.04 8.64 -3.29
N SER A 121 10.06 8.81 -2.40
CA SER A 121 9.04 9.87 -2.49
C SER A 121 9.37 11.11 -1.66
N SER A 122 10.41 11.08 -0.83
CA SER A 122 10.91 12.23 -0.08
C SER A 122 12.24 12.73 -0.64
N ARG A 123 12.69 13.87 -0.16
CA ARG A 123 13.98 14.47 -0.54
C ARG A 123 14.94 14.43 0.65
N ARG A 124 16.20 14.23 0.38
CA ARG A 124 17.22 14.30 1.42
C ARG A 124 17.27 15.68 2.07
N LYS A 125 17.68 15.70 3.33
CA LYS A 125 17.92 16.93 4.08
C LYS A 125 18.90 17.82 3.32
N SER A 126 18.57 19.10 3.18
CA SER A 126 19.47 20.07 2.59
C SER A 126 20.69 20.31 3.50
N GLN A 127 21.85 20.59 2.89
CA GLN A 127 23.05 20.99 3.64
C GLN A 127 22.84 22.31 4.41
N GLN A 128 21.88 23.14 3.97
CA GLN A 128 21.51 24.39 4.63
C GLN A 128 20.65 24.20 5.88
N ASP A 129 20.10 23.00 6.12
CA ASP A 129 19.32 22.72 7.29
C ASP A 129 20.24 22.30 8.44
N GLU A 130 20.30 23.09 9.49
CA GLU A 130 21.11 22.77 10.68
C GLU A 130 20.64 21.51 11.39
N ARG A 131 19.32 21.30 11.46
CA ARG A 131 18.68 20.20 12.17
C ARG A 131 17.74 19.42 11.26
N ILE A 132 17.57 18.15 11.57
CA ILE A 132 16.52 17.31 10.94
C ILE A 132 15.18 17.73 11.53
N PRO A 133 14.21 18.24 10.74
CA PRO A 133 12.91 18.64 11.25
C PRO A 133 12.11 17.39 11.62
N TYR A 134 11.72 17.30 12.88
CA TYR A 134 10.85 16.22 13.36
C TYR A 134 9.37 16.58 13.19
N ARG A 135 9.01 17.88 13.18
CA ARG A 135 7.64 18.37 13.00
C ARG A 135 7.47 19.02 11.64
N ILE A 136 6.29 18.81 11.01
CA ILE A 136 5.94 19.40 9.71
C ILE A 136 6.06 20.92 9.74
N ALA A 137 5.59 21.58 10.80
CA ALA A 137 5.66 23.04 10.97
C ALA A 137 7.11 23.58 10.88
N SER A 138 8.09 22.80 11.27
CA SER A 138 9.52 23.15 11.21
C SER A 138 10.16 22.81 9.88
N SER A 139 9.43 22.12 8.98
CA SER A 139 9.97 21.67 7.71
C SER A 139 9.96 22.77 6.65
N ARG A 140 11.13 23.06 6.09
CA ARG A 140 11.24 23.93 4.92
C ARG A 140 10.57 23.34 3.68
N TYR A 141 10.52 22.00 3.59
CA TYR A 141 9.88 21.28 2.48
C TYR A 141 8.37 21.50 2.49
N PHE A 142 7.76 21.42 3.65
CA PHE A 142 6.36 21.76 3.81
C PHE A 142 6.07 23.22 3.44
N LYS A 143 6.89 24.17 3.91
CA LYS A 143 6.74 25.59 3.59
C LYS A 143 6.94 25.86 2.10
N ALA A 144 7.87 25.17 1.45
CA ALA A 144 8.10 25.30 0.02
C ALA A 144 6.94 24.79 -0.85
N LEU A 145 6.12 23.86 -0.34
CA LEU A 145 4.91 23.41 -0.99
C LEU A 145 3.72 24.37 -0.76
N HIS A 146 3.84 25.34 0.13
CA HIS A 146 2.80 26.32 0.49
C HIS A 146 3.32 27.77 0.40
N PRO A 147 3.84 28.21 -0.76
CA PRO A 147 4.61 29.45 -0.84
C PRO A 147 3.79 30.73 -0.63
N LYS A 148 2.48 30.67 -0.88
CA LYS A 148 1.58 31.85 -0.83
C LYS A 148 0.57 31.76 0.31
N VAL A 149 0.69 30.78 1.20
CA VAL A 149 -0.31 30.50 2.23
C VAL A 149 0.16 30.98 3.59
N GLU A 150 -0.66 31.79 4.25
CA GLU A 150 -0.47 32.09 5.65
C GLU A 150 -0.90 30.87 6.50
N LEU A 151 0.11 30.11 6.92
CA LEU A 151 -0.10 28.92 7.73
C LEU A 151 -0.36 29.33 9.20
N PRO A 152 -1.31 28.68 9.88
CA PRO A 152 -1.56 28.95 11.29
C PRO A 152 -0.32 28.68 12.13
N GLN A 153 -0.10 29.51 13.17
CA GLN A 153 1.06 29.38 14.07
C GLN A 153 1.17 28.00 14.73
N GLN A 154 0.03 27.38 15.02
CA GLN A 154 -0.05 26.00 15.49
C GLN A 154 -0.59 25.10 14.38
N LEU A 155 0.33 24.53 13.60
CA LEU A 155 -0.01 23.63 12.53
C LEU A 155 -0.45 22.29 13.11
N ASN A 156 -1.73 21.98 12.91
CA ASN A 156 -2.31 20.69 13.27
C ASN A 156 -2.56 19.90 11.98
N ILE A 157 -2.18 18.62 11.97
CA ILE A 157 -2.44 17.70 10.84
C ILE A 157 -3.93 17.65 10.47
N LYS A 158 -4.83 17.83 11.44
CA LYS A 158 -6.27 17.96 11.18
C LYS A 158 -6.62 19.17 10.30
N GLY A 159 -5.80 20.23 10.33
CA GLY A 159 -5.99 21.42 9.50
C GLY A 159 -5.77 21.20 8.01
N CYS A 160 -5.12 20.10 7.60
CA CYS A 160 -4.96 19.78 6.18
C CYS A 160 -6.30 19.64 5.44
N ILE A 161 -7.34 19.17 6.14
CA ILE A 161 -8.67 18.93 5.57
C ILE A 161 -9.35 20.24 5.14
N SER A 162 -9.05 21.37 5.79
CA SER A 162 -9.67 22.65 5.46
C SER A 162 -9.28 23.15 4.07
N CYS A 163 -8.08 22.87 3.62
CA CYS A 163 -7.57 23.26 2.31
C CYS A 163 -7.57 22.11 1.28
N HIS A 164 -7.43 20.86 1.75
CA HIS A 164 -7.38 19.65 0.94
C HIS A 164 -8.59 18.76 1.23
N PRO A 165 -9.77 19.01 0.65
CA PRO A 165 -11.01 18.33 1.01
C PRO A 165 -10.98 16.80 0.73
N LYS A 166 -10.13 16.35 -0.19
CA LYS A 166 -9.97 14.93 -0.55
C LYS A 166 -8.79 14.24 0.12
N VAL A 167 -8.20 14.84 1.12
CA VAL A 167 -7.00 14.31 1.82
C VAL A 167 -7.21 12.93 2.44
N LYS A 168 -8.44 12.54 2.76
CA LYS A 168 -8.77 11.18 3.23
C LYS A 168 -8.49 10.11 2.18
N ASN A 169 -8.55 10.48 0.91
CA ASN A 169 -8.20 9.64 -0.24
C ASN A 169 -6.74 9.83 -0.66
N PHE A 170 -5.94 10.46 0.20
CA PHE A 170 -4.55 10.82 -0.08
C PHE A 170 -4.38 11.77 -1.27
N ASP A 171 -5.45 12.51 -1.61
CA ASP A 171 -5.45 13.53 -2.66
C ASP A 171 -5.16 14.91 -2.06
N PHE A 172 -3.93 15.37 -2.26
CA PHE A 172 -3.45 16.69 -1.86
C PHE A 172 -3.40 17.69 -3.02
N ARG A 173 -3.81 17.30 -4.22
CA ARG A 173 -3.88 18.18 -5.40
C ARG A 173 -5.21 18.89 -5.51
N THR A 174 -6.29 18.27 -5.05
CA THR A 174 -7.58 18.92 -4.98
C THR A 174 -7.58 19.93 -3.84
N LEU A 175 -7.71 21.22 -4.19
CA LEU A 175 -7.79 22.32 -3.24
C LEU A 175 -9.24 22.83 -3.14
N ASN A 176 -9.57 23.47 -2.03
CA ASN A 176 -10.85 24.17 -1.90
C ASN A 176 -10.84 25.46 -2.71
N SER A 177 -12.02 26.06 -2.90
CA SER A 177 -12.18 27.30 -3.69
C SER A 177 -11.58 28.55 -3.05
N GLU A 178 -11.14 28.49 -1.80
CA GLU A 178 -10.54 29.59 -1.06
C GLU A 178 -9.01 29.62 -1.19
N TRP A 179 -8.44 28.65 -1.94
CA TRP A 179 -6.98 28.63 -2.16
C TRP A 179 -6.57 29.83 -3.01
N PRO A 180 -5.59 30.64 -2.57
CA PRO A 180 -5.11 31.78 -3.36
C PRO A 180 -4.34 31.27 -4.61
N ASP A 181 -4.68 31.83 -5.76
CA ASP A 181 -4.00 31.57 -7.03
C ASP A 181 -2.53 32.08 -7.09
#